data_bf7f258b5006649986d7fff96320d360
#
_entry.id   bf7f258b5006649986d7fff96320d360
#
_cell.length_a   1.000
_cell.length_b   1.000
_cell.length_c   1.000
_cell.angle_alpha   90.00
_cell.angle_beta   90.00
_cell.angle_gamma   90.00
#
_symmetry.space_group_name_H-M   'P 1'
#
loop_
_entity.id
_entity.type
_entity.pdbx_description
1 polymer ?
#
loop_
_entity_poly.entity_id
_entity_poly.type
_entity_poly.pdbx_seq_one_letter_code
_entity_poly.pdbx_strand_id
1 'polypeptide(L)'
;MTEDLEGLTAKACMARINRDVRFSKDKSPYKTNFGALVAPGGWAGKAYGYYIGLEPHGNTMVAGGLYSPTPEQLERFRQAIDADATEFKTLTQASDFVTAFGAIEGERLKTAPKGYAKTHPGD
;
A
#
# COMPACT_ATOMS: atom_id res chain seq x y z
N MET A 1 -0.62 10.56 12.48
CA MET A 1 0.23 10.37 11.28
C MET A 1 1.35 11.40 11.17
N THR A 2 1.10 12.66 11.48
CA THR A 2 2.13 13.73 11.38
C THR A 2 3.29 13.51 12.36
N GLU A 3 3.00 13.09 13.60
CA GLU A 3 4.01 12.79 14.62
C GLU A 3 4.87 11.57 14.24
N ASP A 4 4.28 10.58 13.56
CA ASP A 4 4.98 9.37 13.12
C ASP A 4 5.97 9.63 11.96
N LEU A 5 5.88 10.81 11.33
CA LEU A 5 6.76 11.23 10.25
C LEU A 5 7.88 12.16 10.71
N GLU A 6 7.97 12.44 12.00
CA GLU A 6 9.01 13.28 12.57
C GLU A 6 10.39 12.68 12.31
N GLY A 7 11.31 13.49 11.82
CA GLY A 7 12.65 13.04 11.44
C GLY A 7 12.76 12.28 10.10
N LEU A 8 11.66 12.10 9.38
CA LEU A 8 11.67 11.45 8.07
C LEU A 8 12.35 12.34 7.03
N THR A 9 13.35 11.80 6.34
CA THR A 9 14.06 12.50 5.26
C THR A 9 13.53 12.11 3.89
N ALA A 10 13.60 13.02 2.91
CA ALA A 10 13.24 12.71 1.53
C ALA A 10 13.99 11.49 0.99
N LYS A 11 15.29 11.36 1.32
CA LYS A 11 16.12 10.22 0.92
C LYS A 11 15.58 8.88 1.45
N ALA A 12 15.06 8.85 2.68
CA ALA A 12 14.47 7.65 3.25
C ALA A 12 13.15 7.23 2.57
N CYS A 13 12.45 8.20 1.98
CA CYS A 13 11.20 7.97 1.25
C CYS A 13 11.42 7.53 -0.20
N MET A 14 12.54 7.85 -0.82
CA MET A 14 12.77 7.63 -2.26
C MET A 14 13.17 6.20 -2.55
N ALA A 15 12.55 5.61 -3.56
CA ALA A 15 12.98 4.35 -4.13
C ALA A 15 14.30 4.50 -4.90
N ARG A 16 15.01 3.39 -5.07
CA ARG A 16 16.25 3.37 -5.87
C ARG A 16 15.94 3.70 -7.32
N ILE A 17 16.76 4.54 -7.94
CA ILE A 17 16.66 4.90 -9.36
C ILE A 17 17.21 3.82 -10.28
N ASN A 18 18.09 2.95 -9.78
CA ASN A 18 18.70 1.90 -10.56
C ASN A 18 17.78 0.67 -10.68
N ARG A 19 17.80 0.03 -11.85
CA ARG A 19 17.13 -1.24 -12.08
C ARG A 19 17.94 -2.40 -11.49
N ASP A 20 17.23 -3.43 -11.03
CA ASP A 20 17.83 -4.74 -10.80
C ASP A 20 17.83 -5.50 -12.13
N VAL A 21 18.99 -5.59 -12.76
CA VAL A 21 19.15 -6.19 -14.09
C VAL A 21 19.71 -7.62 -14.06
N ARG A 22 19.88 -8.21 -12.87
CA ARG A 22 20.50 -9.54 -12.71
C ARG A 22 19.78 -10.62 -13.52
N PHE A 23 18.44 -10.59 -13.55
CA PHE A 23 17.60 -11.57 -14.23
C PHE A 23 16.86 -11.01 -15.45
N SER A 24 17.15 -9.78 -15.85
CA SER A 24 16.51 -9.10 -16.97
C SER A 24 17.31 -9.23 -18.25
N LYS A 25 16.62 -9.41 -19.38
CA LYS A 25 17.22 -9.30 -20.71
C LYS A 25 17.60 -7.86 -21.06
N ASP A 26 16.80 -6.91 -20.61
CA ASP A 26 17.08 -5.48 -20.72
C ASP A 26 18.07 -5.07 -19.62
N LYS A 27 19.24 -4.62 -20.03
CA LYS A 27 20.35 -4.19 -19.15
C LYS A 27 20.40 -2.67 -18.94
N SER A 28 19.35 -1.93 -19.32
CA SER A 28 19.25 -0.49 -19.06
C SER A 28 19.45 -0.21 -17.57
N PRO A 29 20.35 0.72 -17.18
CA PRO A 29 20.74 0.87 -15.77
C PRO A 29 19.68 1.60 -14.92
N TYR A 30 18.79 2.38 -15.54
CA TYR A 30 17.83 3.23 -14.85
C TYR A 30 16.39 2.76 -15.07
N LYS A 31 15.56 2.97 -14.04
CA LYS A 31 14.12 2.77 -14.15
C LYS A 31 13.48 3.86 -15.00
N THR A 32 12.35 3.52 -15.64
CA THR A 32 11.47 4.47 -16.32
C THR A 32 10.46 5.13 -15.37
N ASN A 33 10.36 4.63 -14.15
CA ASN A 33 9.47 5.14 -13.09
C ASN A 33 10.27 5.50 -11.84
N PHE A 34 9.83 6.54 -11.14
CA PHE A 34 10.38 6.98 -9.86
C PHE A 34 9.29 6.90 -8.81
N GLY A 35 9.62 6.37 -7.64
CA GLY A 35 8.67 6.21 -6.56
C GLY A 35 9.18 6.74 -5.24
N ALA A 36 8.26 7.22 -4.41
CA ALA A 36 8.52 7.58 -3.02
C ALA A 36 7.43 7.01 -2.12
N LEU A 37 7.81 6.52 -0.95
CA LEU A 37 6.90 6.07 0.09
C LEU A 37 7.03 6.99 1.31
N VAL A 38 6.00 7.78 1.56
CA VAL A 38 5.90 8.66 2.73
C VAL A 38 5.19 7.88 3.83
N ALA A 39 5.97 7.24 4.66
CA ALA A 39 5.50 6.38 5.75
C ALA A 39 6.48 6.45 6.93
N PRO A 40 6.08 6.11 8.15
CA PRO A 40 6.99 5.96 9.26
C PRO A 40 8.18 5.06 8.92
N GLY A 41 9.39 5.58 9.05
CA GLY A 41 10.63 4.88 8.65
C GLY A 41 10.88 4.79 7.14
N GLY A 42 10.08 5.44 6.30
CA GLY A 42 10.22 5.42 4.84
C GLY A 42 10.10 4.02 4.24
N TRP A 43 10.87 3.71 3.21
CA TRP A 43 10.89 2.38 2.58
C TRP A 43 11.28 1.23 3.51
N ALA A 44 12.12 1.51 4.52
CA ALA A 44 12.58 0.51 5.46
C ALA A 44 11.55 0.19 6.54
N GLY A 45 10.64 1.11 6.83
CA GLY A 45 9.69 1.02 7.94
C GLY A 45 8.59 -0.02 7.78
N LYS A 46 8.28 -0.43 6.54
CA LYS A 46 7.20 -1.38 6.22
C LYS A 46 5.87 -1.03 6.90
N ALA A 47 5.57 0.26 6.99
CA ALA A 47 4.35 0.79 7.59
C ALA A 47 3.36 1.25 6.51
N TYR A 48 2.13 1.51 6.92
CA TYR A 48 1.17 2.18 6.05
C TYR A 48 1.60 3.62 5.76
N GLY A 49 1.30 4.10 4.58
CA GLY A 49 1.68 5.44 4.15
C GLY A 49 1.14 5.80 2.79
N TYR A 50 1.70 6.87 2.24
CA TYR A 50 1.37 7.31 0.88
C TYR A 50 2.50 6.96 -0.08
N TYR A 51 2.14 6.35 -1.18
CA TYR A 51 3.04 6.10 -2.30
C TYR A 51 2.81 7.14 -3.39
N ILE A 52 3.90 7.72 -3.89
CA ILE A 52 3.91 8.64 -5.02
C ILE A 52 4.72 7.99 -6.13
N GLY A 53 4.10 7.70 -7.25
CA GLY A 53 4.75 7.15 -8.43
C GLY A 53 4.78 8.17 -9.56
N LEU A 54 5.96 8.50 -10.05
CA LEU A 54 6.16 9.37 -11.22
C LEU A 54 6.54 8.51 -12.41
N GLU A 55 5.69 8.51 -13.42
CA GLU A 55 5.91 7.78 -14.66
C GLU A 55 5.39 8.58 -15.85
N PRO A 56 6.10 8.56 -16.99
CA PRO A 56 5.65 9.25 -18.21
C PRO A 56 4.32 8.68 -18.73
N HIS A 57 3.75 9.37 -19.70
CA HIS A 57 2.53 8.95 -20.41
C HIS A 57 1.25 8.88 -19.55
N GLY A 58 1.15 9.71 -18.52
CA GLY A 58 -0.04 9.82 -17.69
C GLY A 58 -0.19 8.73 -16.62
N ASN A 59 0.84 7.92 -16.40
CA ASN A 59 0.82 6.85 -15.39
C ASN A 59 1.30 7.31 -14.00
N THR A 60 1.49 8.61 -13.81
CA THR A 60 1.78 9.18 -12.48
C THR A 60 0.59 8.95 -11.56
N MET A 61 0.85 8.43 -10.35
CA MET A 61 -0.18 8.08 -9.39
C MET A 61 0.19 8.44 -7.95
N VAL A 62 -0.84 8.66 -7.14
CA VAL A 62 -0.72 8.71 -5.68
C VAL A 62 -1.65 7.64 -5.11
N ALA A 63 -1.13 6.84 -4.21
CA ALA A 63 -1.88 5.79 -3.54
C ALA A 63 -1.67 5.86 -2.03
N GLY A 64 -2.64 5.43 -1.26
CA GLY A 64 -2.52 5.26 0.18
C GLY A 64 -2.74 3.81 0.58
N GLY A 65 -2.01 3.32 1.54
CA GLY A 65 -2.19 1.95 2.00
C GLY A 65 -0.99 1.32 2.68
N LEU A 66 -1.05 0.01 2.84
CA LEU A 66 0.01 -0.81 3.39
C LEU A 66 0.68 -1.59 2.24
N TYR A 67 1.88 -1.18 1.89
CA TYR A 67 2.64 -1.79 0.82
C TYR A 67 3.33 -3.08 1.28
N SER A 68 3.07 -4.18 0.56
CA SER A 68 3.68 -5.49 0.82
C SER A 68 3.60 -5.91 2.31
N PRO A 69 2.39 -6.03 2.88
CA PRO A 69 2.22 -6.34 4.29
C PRO A 69 2.78 -7.72 4.64
N THR A 70 3.29 -7.86 5.85
CA THR A 70 3.67 -9.17 6.38
C THR A 70 2.41 -10.00 6.69
N PRO A 71 2.54 -11.36 6.75
CA PRO A 71 1.42 -12.21 7.16
C PRO A 71 0.79 -11.80 8.50
N GLU A 72 1.61 -11.41 9.47
CA GLU A 72 1.16 -10.97 10.80
C GLU A 72 0.39 -9.65 10.72
N GLN A 73 0.84 -8.70 9.87
CA GLN A 73 0.12 -7.44 9.66
C GLN A 73 -1.24 -7.69 9.01
N LEU A 74 -1.30 -8.56 8.01
CA LEU A 74 -2.57 -8.96 7.38
C LEU A 74 -3.51 -9.65 8.35
N GLU A 75 -3.00 -10.53 9.19
CA GLU A 75 -3.80 -11.22 10.19
C GLU A 75 -4.40 -10.24 11.20
N ARG A 76 -3.60 -9.32 11.73
CA ARG A 76 -4.08 -8.26 12.63
C ARG A 76 -5.15 -7.37 11.99
N PHE A 77 -4.94 -7.02 10.73
CA PHE A 77 -5.90 -6.21 9.99
C PHE A 77 -7.24 -6.95 9.81
N ARG A 78 -7.19 -8.24 9.45
CA ARG A 78 -8.39 -9.08 9.32
C ARG A 78 -9.10 -9.26 10.65
N GLN A 79 -8.37 -9.47 11.73
CA GLN A 79 -8.94 -9.58 13.08
C GLN A 79 -9.63 -8.29 13.51
N ALA A 80 -9.07 -7.13 13.18
CA ALA A 80 -9.71 -5.84 13.47
C ALA A 80 -11.02 -5.66 12.69
N ILE A 81 -11.06 -6.02 11.41
CA ILE A 81 -12.28 -5.99 10.60
C ILE A 81 -13.32 -7.00 11.12
N ASP A 82 -12.88 -8.19 11.52
CA ASP A 82 -13.77 -9.21 12.09
C ASP A 82 -14.41 -8.75 13.40
N ALA A 83 -13.63 -8.08 14.25
CA ALA A 83 -14.14 -7.53 15.50
C ALA A 83 -15.17 -6.41 15.28
N ASP A 84 -14.92 -5.47 14.36
CA ASP A 84 -15.86 -4.41 13.98
C ASP A 84 -15.59 -3.92 12.55
N ALA A 85 -16.40 -4.40 11.61
CA ALA A 85 -16.34 -3.97 10.22
C ALA A 85 -17.04 -2.62 9.97
N THR A 86 -17.77 -2.09 10.94
CA THR A 86 -18.62 -0.90 10.75
C THR A 86 -17.79 0.33 10.45
N GLU A 87 -16.75 0.57 11.24
CA GLU A 87 -15.84 1.70 11.03
C GLU A 87 -15.16 1.62 9.66
N PHE A 88 -14.61 0.46 9.32
CA PHE A 88 -13.96 0.23 8.03
C PHE A 88 -14.90 0.48 6.86
N LYS A 89 -16.13 -0.04 6.91
CA LYS A 89 -17.15 0.17 5.86
C LYS A 89 -17.55 1.65 5.79
N THR A 90 -17.73 2.31 6.91
CA THR A 90 -18.07 3.74 6.96
C THR A 90 -17.00 4.59 6.30
N LEU A 91 -15.73 4.34 6.60
CA LEU A 91 -14.61 5.08 6.04
C LEU A 91 -14.46 4.84 4.53
N THR A 92 -14.54 3.59 4.08
CA THR A 92 -14.34 3.24 2.66
C THR A 92 -15.53 3.58 1.77
N GLN A 93 -16.72 3.78 2.35
CA GLN A 93 -17.93 4.22 1.65
C GLN A 93 -18.18 5.73 1.77
N ALA A 94 -17.38 6.44 2.56
CA ALA A 94 -17.50 7.90 2.67
C ALA A 94 -17.27 8.56 1.30
N SER A 95 -18.05 9.60 1.01
CA SER A 95 -17.99 10.32 -0.28
C SER A 95 -16.59 10.84 -0.60
N ASP A 96 -15.89 11.33 0.40
CA ASP A 96 -14.53 11.87 0.25
C ASP A 96 -13.53 10.75 -0.13
N PHE A 97 -13.66 9.57 0.50
CA PHE A 97 -12.85 8.41 0.16
C PHE A 97 -13.12 7.93 -1.27
N VAL A 98 -14.39 7.76 -1.62
CA VAL A 98 -14.81 7.29 -2.96
C VAL A 98 -14.39 8.29 -4.04
N THR A 99 -14.49 9.60 -3.77
CA THR A 99 -14.05 10.63 -4.70
C THR A 99 -12.54 10.61 -4.91
N ALA A 100 -11.75 10.41 -3.85
CA ALA A 100 -10.29 10.43 -3.90
C ALA A 100 -9.69 9.13 -4.47
N PHE A 101 -10.23 7.97 -4.09
CA PHE A 101 -9.64 6.66 -4.34
C PHE A 101 -10.53 5.71 -5.16
N GLY A 102 -11.80 5.98 -5.32
CA GLY A 102 -12.78 5.09 -5.93
C GLY A 102 -13.09 3.90 -5.03
N ALA A 103 -12.44 2.78 -5.26
CA ALA A 103 -12.58 1.56 -4.46
C ALA A 103 -11.22 1.10 -3.92
N ILE A 104 -11.25 0.23 -2.92
CA ILE A 104 -10.05 -0.46 -2.46
C ILE A 104 -9.59 -1.43 -3.56
N GLU A 105 -8.36 -1.25 -4.00
CA GLU A 105 -7.72 -2.08 -5.01
C GLU A 105 -6.64 -2.96 -4.39
N GLY A 106 -6.35 -4.07 -5.02
CA GLY A 106 -5.31 -4.99 -4.60
C GLY A 106 -5.58 -6.43 -5.02
N GLU A 107 -4.60 -7.29 -4.77
CA GLU A 107 -4.75 -8.73 -5.01
C GLU A 107 -5.73 -9.32 -3.99
N ARG A 108 -6.66 -10.12 -4.48
CA ARG A 108 -7.65 -10.81 -3.65
C ARG A 108 -7.35 -12.29 -3.57
N LEU A 109 -7.62 -12.87 -2.41
CA LEU A 109 -7.57 -14.31 -2.25
C LEU A 109 -8.67 -14.96 -3.09
N LYS A 110 -8.37 -16.10 -3.71
CA LYS A 110 -9.36 -16.92 -4.41
C LYS A 110 -10.31 -17.67 -3.47
N THR A 111 -9.91 -17.82 -2.23
CA THR A 111 -10.64 -18.55 -1.17
C THR A 111 -10.62 -17.71 0.10
N ALA A 112 -11.55 -17.99 1.01
CA ALA A 112 -11.56 -17.34 2.31
C ALA A 112 -10.20 -17.47 3.03
N PRO A 113 -9.77 -16.46 3.79
CA PRO A 113 -8.56 -16.54 4.59
C PRO A 113 -8.62 -17.70 5.59
N LYS A 114 -7.46 -18.21 5.97
CA LYS A 114 -7.38 -19.28 6.98
C LYS A 114 -8.06 -18.82 8.28
N GLY A 115 -8.97 -19.65 8.79
CA GLY A 115 -9.74 -19.35 10.01
C GLY A 115 -11.07 -18.66 9.78
N TYR A 116 -11.41 -18.29 8.54
CA TYR A 116 -12.68 -17.63 8.20
C TYR A 116 -13.54 -18.51 7.30
N ALA A 117 -14.87 -18.44 7.50
CA ALA A 117 -15.83 -19.12 6.63
C ALA A 117 -15.97 -18.39 5.28
N LYS A 118 -16.36 -19.14 4.22
CA LYS A 118 -16.58 -18.55 2.87
C LYS A 118 -17.67 -17.47 2.83
N THR A 119 -18.54 -17.43 3.80
CA THR A 119 -19.67 -16.49 3.91
C THR A 119 -19.49 -15.54 5.10
N HIS A 120 -18.25 -15.20 5.41
CA HIS A 120 -17.97 -14.28 6.52
C HIS A 120 -18.53 -12.89 6.23
N PRO A 121 -19.26 -12.24 7.17
CA PRO A 121 -19.92 -10.94 6.95
C PRO A 121 -18.95 -9.77 6.72
N GLY A 122 -17.66 -9.96 6.97
CA GLY A 122 -16.60 -8.98 6.71
C GLY A 122 -15.95 -9.05 5.32
N ASP A 123 -16.40 -9.96 4.47
CA ASP A 123 -15.88 -10.12 3.09
C ASP A 123 -16.43 -9.03 2.14
#